data_840ba84f620273d6f4faa1b6c62c834f
#
_entry.id   840ba84f620273d6f4faa1b6c62c834f
#
_cell.length_a   1.000
_cell.length_b   1.000
_cell.length_c   1.000
_cell.angle_alpha   90.00
_cell.angle_beta   90.00
_cell.angle_gamma   90.00
#
_symmetry.space_group_name_H-M   'P 1'
#
loop_
_entity.id
_entity.type
_entity.pdbx_description
1 polymer ?
#
loop_
_entity_poly.entity_id
_entity_poly.type
_entity_poly.pdbx_seq_one_letter_code
_entity_poly.pdbx_strand_id
1 'polypeptide(L)'
;GSYCGRSTIWLGQAAKAHGAVVFALDHHRGSEEHQPGESHHDEALINTTGQFDSFGEFRGNIAAAGLEDTVIPIVASSEIVGPYWQRGLGMVFIDGGHSLDAALTDYRTWAPHVLPGGILAIHDVFPDPADGGQAPFTIWQLAAHSGLFEPLGTKDTLRGLRRPGR
;
A
#
# COMPACT_ATOMS: atom_id res chain seq x y z
N GLY A 1 -1.71 1.41 -2.43
CA GLY A 1 -3.14 1.52 -2.13
C GLY A 1 -3.40 2.11 -0.76
N SER A 2 -4.20 3.16 -0.70
CA SER A 2 -4.62 3.76 0.58
C SER A 2 -6.14 3.80 0.71
N TYR A 3 -6.87 3.65 -0.40
CA TYR A 3 -8.33 3.58 -0.46
C TYR A 3 -8.99 4.71 0.36
N CYS A 4 -9.85 4.38 1.33
CA CYS A 4 -10.47 5.33 2.25
C CYS A 4 -9.63 5.62 3.51
N GLY A 5 -8.38 5.15 3.60
CA GLY A 5 -7.41 5.55 4.62
C GLY A 5 -7.34 4.67 5.88
N ARG A 6 -8.02 3.51 5.94
CA ARG A 6 -8.06 2.68 7.15
C ARG A 6 -6.65 2.31 7.66
N SER A 7 -5.84 1.67 6.84
CA SER A 7 -4.46 1.30 7.18
C SER A 7 -3.58 2.54 7.36
N THR A 8 -3.81 3.57 6.53
CA THR A 8 -3.07 4.83 6.58
C THR A 8 -3.25 5.56 7.91
N ILE A 9 -4.44 5.53 8.53
CA ILE A 9 -4.69 6.13 9.85
C ILE A 9 -3.83 5.45 10.92
N TRP A 10 -3.76 4.13 10.96
CA TRP A 10 -2.92 3.41 11.92
C TRP A 10 -1.43 3.71 11.73
N LEU A 11 -0.96 3.68 10.48
CA LEU A 11 0.42 4.04 10.14
C LEU A 11 0.71 5.51 10.46
N GLY A 12 -0.23 6.40 10.19
CA GLY A 12 -0.14 7.84 10.49
C GLY A 12 -0.05 8.13 11.98
N GLN A 13 -0.85 7.49 12.81
CA GLN A 13 -0.78 7.62 14.26
C GLN A 13 0.60 7.16 14.80
N ALA A 14 1.09 6.03 14.31
CA ALA A 14 2.41 5.55 14.67
C ALA A 14 3.52 6.52 14.20
N ALA A 15 3.44 7.02 12.96
CA ALA A 15 4.40 7.98 12.43
C ALA A 15 4.41 9.29 13.25
N LYS A 16 3.23 9.84 13.57
CA LYS A 16 3.06 11.05 14.38
C LYS A 16 3.73 10.93 15.74
N ALA A 17 3.57 9.78 16.40
CA ALA A 17 4.19 9.50 17.70
C ALA A 17 5.73 9.50 17.65
N HIS A 18 6.32 9.30 16.46
CA HIS A 18 7.76 9.23 16.24
C HIS A 18 8.33 10.42 15.43
N GLY A 19 7.54 11.45 15.17
CA GLY A 19 7.96 12.63 14.40
C GLY A 19 8.28 12.32 12.93
N ALA A 20 7.68 11.25 12.39
CA ALA A 20 7.80 10.83 11.00
C ALA A 20 6.53 11.20 10.18
N VAL A 21 6.59 11.03 8.87
CA VAL A 21 5.46 11.25 7.96
C VAL A 21 5.13 9.98 7.18
N VAL A 22 3.90 9.86 6.71
CA VAL A 22 3.44 8.81 5.82
C VAL A 22 3.12 9.40 4.45
N PHE A 23 3.72 8.89 3.40
CA PHE A 23 3.32 9.16 2.03
C PHE A 23 2.25 8.13 1.64
N ALA A 24 1.02 8.57 1.46
CA ALA A 24 -0.11 7.73 1.07
C ALA A 24 -0.32 7.84 -0.44
N LEU A 25 0.23 6.87 -1.18
CA LEU A 25 0.12 6.81 -2.63
C LEU A 25 -1.08 5.97 -3.06
N ASP A 26 -1.96 6.58 -3.82
CA ASP A 26 -3.09 5.91 -4.47
C ASP A 26 -3.59 6.78 -5.62
N HIS A 27 -4.05 6.19 -6.71
CA HIS A 27 -4.71 6.93 -7.79
C HIS A 27 -6.20 7.20 -7.49
N HIS A 28 -6.77 6.57 -6.47
CA HIS A 28 -8.14 6.71 -5.99
C HIS A 28 -9.25 6.43 -7.03
N ARG A 29 -8.92 5.67 -8.08
CA ARG A 29 -9.86 5.23 -9.13
C ARG A 29 -10.34 3.79 -8.96
N GLY A 30 -9.97 3.18 -7.84
CA GLY A 30 -10.24 1.77 -7.54
C GLY A 30 -9.42 0.81 -8.40
N SER A 31 -9.26 -0.41 -7.90
CA SER A 31 -8.75 -1.55 -8.66
C SER A 31 -9.86 -2.20 -9.49
N GLU A 32 -9.55 -3.29 -10.17
CA GLU A 32 -10.51 -4.04 -10.99
C GLU A 32 -11.74 -4.47 -10.17
N GLU A 33 -11.55 -4.88 -8.93
CA GLU A 33 -12.59 -5.35 -8.00
C GLU A 33 -13.55 -4.25 -7.48
N HIS A 34 -13.20 -2.97 -7.67
CA HIS A 34 -14.04 -1.83 -7.28
C HIS A 34 -14.91 -1.30 -8.42
N GLN A 35 -14.76 -1.83 -9.63
CA GLN A 35 -15.51 -1.37 -10.79
C GLN A 35 -16.99 -1.81 -10.71
N PRO A 36 -17.91 -1.15 -11.43
CA PRO A 36 -19.33 -1.51 -11.43
C PRO A 36 -19.56 -2.99 -11.75
N GLY A 37 -20.28 -3.69 -10.86
CA GLY A 37 -20.59 -5.11 -10.99
C GLY A 37 -19.60 -6.06 -10.30
N GLU A 38 -18.50 -5.54 -9.77
CA GLU A 38 -17.50 -6.32 -9.05
C GLU A 38 -17.77 -6.40 -7.53
N SER A 39 -17.09 -7.33 -6.85
CA SER A 39 -17.38 -7.73 -5.47
C SER A 39 -17.17 -6.63 -4.42
N HIS A 40 -16.31 -5.64 -4.70
CA HIS A 40 -15.97 -4.54 -3.80
C HIS A 40 -16.44 -3.18 -4.34
N HIS A 41 -17.41 -3.19 -5.26
CA HIS A 41 -18.00 -1.96 -5.76
C HIS A 41 -18.79 -1.23 -4.65
N ASP A 42 -18.53 0.05 -4.50
CA ASP A 42 -19.24 0.93 -3.55
C ASP A 42 -19.80 2.15 -4.30
N GLU A 43 -21.13 2.20 -4.42
CA GLU A 43 -21.83 3.31 -5.09
C GLU A 43 -21.62 4.66 -4.40
N ALA A 44 -21.35 4.66 -3.08
CA ALA A 44 -21.09 5.89 -2.34
C ALA A 44 -19.76 6.57 -2.75
N LEU A 45 -18.87 5.83 -3.41
CA LEU A 45 -17.60 6.35 -3.92
C LEU A 45 -17.65 6.69 -5.41
N ILE A 46 -18.83 6.70 -6.02
CA ILE A 46 -18.98 7.17 -7.41
C ILE A 46 -19.18 8.69 -7.38
N ASN A 47 -18.28 9.40 -8.04
CA ASN A 47 -18.36 10.85 -8.13
C ASN A 47 -19.45 11.33 -9.10
N THR A 48 -19.66 12.64 -9.18
CA THR A 48 -20.69 13.29 -10.03
C THR A 48 -20.51 13.05 -11.53
N THR A 49 -19.33 12.56 -11.96
CA THR A 49 -19.05 12.18 -13.36
C THR A 49 -19.21 10.69 -13.62
N GLY A 50 -19.72 9.93 -12.64
CA GLY A 50 -19.91 8.48 -12.76
C GLY A 50 -18.64 7.65 -12.62
N GLN A 51 -17.57 8.21 -12.10
CA GLN A 51 -16.29 7.50 -11.90
C GLN A 51 -16.08 7.19 -10.43
N PHE A 52 -15.47 6.03 -10.14
CA PHE A 52 -14.99 5.72 -8.80
C PHE A 52 -13.96 6.74 -8.33
N ASP A 53 -14.12 7.26 -7.11
CA ASP A 53 -13.20 8.24 -6.52
C ASP A 53 -13.24 8.16 -4.99
N SER A 54 -12.26 7.50 -4.38
CA SER A 54 -12.14 7.38 -2.92
C SER A 54 -11.39 8.55 -2.27
N PHE A 55 -10.87 9.53 -3.04
CA PHE A 55 -9.99 10.57 -2.48
C PHE A 55 -10.71 11.52 -1.52
N GLY A 56 -11.96 11.87 -1.81
CA GLY A 56 -12.75 12.72 -0.93
C GLY A 56 -12.97 12.09 0.45
N GLU A 57 -13.36 10.81 0.46
CA GLU A 57 -13.55 10.02 1.67
C GLU A 57 -12.21 9.83 2.42
N PHE A 58 -11.13 9.50 1.71
CA PHE A 58 -9.79 9.42 2.28
C PHE A 58 -9.41 10.70 3.03
N ARG A 59 -9.56 11.86 2.39
CA ARG A 59 -9.23 13.15 3.02
C ARG A 59 -10.06 13.43 4.25
N GLY A 60 -11.37 13.17 4.20
CA GLY A 60 -12.27 13.32 5.33
C GLY A 60 -11.85 12.48 6.54
N ASN A 61 -11.47 11.22 6.28
CA ASN A 61 -11.03 10.29 7.31
C ASN A 61 -9.68 10.67 7.93
N ILE A 62 -8.72 11.16 7.13
CA ILE A 62 -7.44 11.66 7.62
C ILE A 62 -7.63 12.92 8.47
N ALA A 63 -8.48 13.85 8.06
CA ALA A 63 -8.80 15.05 8.83
C ALA A 63 -9.49 14.69 10.16
N ALA A 64 -10.51 13.81 10.14
CA ALA A 64 -11.19 13.34 11.33
C ALA A 64 -10.22 12.64 12.34
N ALA A 65 -9.18 11.98 11.83
CA ALA A 65 -8.13 11.37 12.65
C ALA A 65 -7.08 12.35 13.16
N GLY A 66 -7.11 13.63 12.74
CA GLY A 66 -6.14 14.66 13.13
C GLY A 66 -4.73 14.39 12.58
N LEU A 67 -4.64 13.88 11.33
CA LEU A 67 -3.39 13.44 10.72
C LEU A 67 -2.97 14.25 9.48
N GLU A 68 -3.61 15.41 9.21
CA GLU A 68 -3.32 16.22 8.03
C GLU A 68 -1.89 16.81 8.03
N ASP A 69 -1.25 16.91 9.20
CA ASP A 69 0.14 17.33 9.39
C ASP A 69 1.15 16.18 9.27
N THR A 70 0.69 14.95 9.14
CA THR A 70 1.51 13.73 9.20
C THR A 70 1.37 12.88 7.94
N VAL A 71 0.17 12.82 7.35
CA VAL A 71 -0.11 12.05 6.15
C VAL A 71 -0.08 12.95 4.91
N ILE A 72 0.80 12.62 3.98
CA ILE A 72 0.99 13.35 2.71
C ILE A 72 0.36 12.49 1.59
N PRO A 73 -0.83 12.84 1.09
CA PRO A 73 -1.44 12.11 -0.02
C PRO A 73 -0.70 12.39 -1.33
N ILE A 74 -0.48 11.35 -2.12
CA ILE A 74 0.04 11.42 -3.48
C ILE A 74 -0.98 10.73 -4.39
N VAL A 75 -1.72 11.54 -5.17
CA VAL A 75 -2.78 11.04 -6.05
C VAL A 75 -2.19 10.68 -7.40
N ALA A 76 -1.66 9.45 -7.51
CA ALA A 76 -1.05 8.92 -8.72
C ALA A 76 -0.86 7.40 -8.61
N SER A 77 -0.47 6.74 -9.72
CA SER A 77 0.00 5.35 -9.69
C SER A 77 1.50 5.25 -9.36
N SER A 78 1.94 4.07 -8.95
CA SER A 78 3.35 3.76 -8.72
C SER A 78 4.21 3.97 -9.98
N GLU A 79 3.67 3.66 -11.15
CA GLU A 79 4.34 3.86 -12.45
C GLU A 79 4.67 5.33 -12.74
N ILE A 80 3.77 6.23 -12.34
CA ILE A 80 3.95 7.68 -12.56
C ILE A 80 4.94 8.27 -11.56
N VAL A 81 4.85 7.89 -10.28
CA VAL A 81 5.66 8.51 -9.22
C VAL A 81 7.05 7.87 -9.11
N GLY A 82 7.13 6.55 -9.30
CA GLY A 82 8.36 5.78 -9.08
C GLY A 82 9.58 6.32 -9.78
N PRO A 83 9.55 6.68 -11.08
CA PRO A 83 10.70 7.22 -11.80
C PRO A 83 11.29 8.51 -11.21
N TYR A 84 10.49 9.24 -10.44
CA TYR A 84 10.88 10.51 -9.82
C TYR A 84 11.16 10.40 -8.32
N TRP A 85 10.97 9.22 -7.73
CA TRP A 85 11.18 9.02 -6.30
C TRP A 85 12.66 8.75 -6.00
N GLN A 86 13.23 9.54 -5.09
CA GLN A 86 14.66 9.45 -4.74
C GLN A 86 14.89 9.28 -3.22
N ARG A 87 13.84 9.25 -2.42
CA ARG A 87 13.97 9.16 -0.96
C ARG A 87 14.05 7.71 -0.50
N GLY A 88 14.95 7.45 0.46
CA GLY A 88 14.91 6.22 1.23
C GLY A 88 13.72 6.22 2.20
N LEU A 89 13.14 5.05 2.42
CA LEU A 89 11.95 4.83 3.24
C LEU A 89 12.28 3.88 4.38
N GLY A 90 11.89 4.24 5.60
CA GLY A 90 12.01 3.36 6.77
C GLY A 90 11.03 2.19 6.71
N MET A 91 9.90 2.38 6.03
CA MET A 91 8.90 1.34 5.81
C MET A 91 8.20 1.55 4.47
N VAL A 92 7.89 0.46 3.79
CA VAL A 92 6.98 0.39 2.65
C VAL A 92 5.87 -0.59 3.00
N PHE A 93 4.61 -0.19 2.81
CA PHE A 93 3.43 -1.03 2.98
C PHE A 93 2.72 -1.16 1.63
N ILE A 94 2.67 -2.37 1.08
CA ILE A 94 2.01 -2.68 -0.19
C ILE A 94 0.65 -3.31 0.12
N ASP A 95 -0.41 -2.61 -0.28
CA ASP A 95 -1.81 -2.98 -0.10
C ASP A 95 -2.63 -2.41 -1.29
N GLY A 96 -2.11 -2.65 -2.50
CA GLY A 96 -2.67 -2.13 -3.76
C GLY A 96 -3.53 -3.13 -4.50
N GLY A 97 -3.68 -2.95 -5.81
CA GLY A 97 -4.45 -3.85 -6.66
C GLY A 97 -3.91 -5.28 -6.69
N HIS A 98 -4.83 -6.24 -6.79
CA HIS A 98 -4.53 -7.67 -6.69
C HIS A 98 -4.22 -8.34 -8.03
N SER A 99 -4.15 -7.61 -9.15
CA SER A 99 -3.58 -8.16 -10.38
C SER A 99 -2.07 -8.36 -10.23
N LEU A 100 -1.53 -9.37 -10.91
CA LEU A 100 -0.10 -9.67 -10.82
C LEU A 100 0.76 -8.49 -11.32
N ASP A 101 0.33 -7.82 -12.36
CA ASP A 101 1.05 -6.67 -12.93
C ASP A 101 1.09 -5.49 -11.96
N ALA A 102 -0.04 -5.17 -11.29
CA ALA A 102 -0.09 -4.12 -10.28
C ALA A 102 0.82 -4.44 -9.09
N ALA A 103 0.74 -5.65 -8.54
CA ALA A 103 1.57 -6.07 -7.42
C ALA A 103 3.07 -6.07 -7.76
N LEU A 104 3.45 -6.56 -8.95
CA LEU A 104 4.84 -6.52 -9.41
C LEU A 104 5.34 -5.09 -9.64
N THR A 105 4.50 -4.21 -10.15
CA THR A 105 4.82 -2.81 -10.34
C THR A 105 5.10 -2.14 -9.00
N ASP A 106 4.21 -2.31 -8.02
CA ASP A 106 4.40 -1.77 -6.67
C ASP A 106 5.67 -2.31 -6.02
N TYR A 107 5.88 -3.62 -6.06
CA TYR A 107 7.08 -4.23 -5.49
C TYR A 107 8.37 -3.71 -6.13
N ARG A 108 8.46 -3.73 -7.46
CA ARG A 108 9.64 -3.28 -8.21
C ARG A 108 9.94 -1.80 -8.01
N THR A 109 8.88 -1.00 -7.87
CA THR A 109 9.00 0.44 -7.66
C THR A 109 9.48 0.75 -6.25
N TRP A 110 8.89 0.14 -5.21
CA TRP A 110 9.06 0.62 -3.84
C TRP A 110 10.05 -0.19 -3.01
N ALA A 111 10.21 -1.49 -3.24
CA ALA A 111 11.13 -2.33 -2.47
C ALA A 111 12.59 -1.83 -2.48
N PRO A 112 13.14 -1.31 -3.61
CA PRO A 112 14.50 -0.77 -3.63
C PRO A 112 14.71 0.43 -2.70
N HIS A 113 13.66 1.19 -2.41
CA HIS A 113 13.72 2.38 -1.57
C HIS A 113 13.68 2.09 -0.07
N VAL A 114 13.37 0.86 0.35
CA VAL A 114 13.45 0.48 1.76
C VAL A 114 14.89 0.59 2.24
N LEU A 115 15.14 1.39 3.26
CA LEU A 115 16.47 1.59 3.83
C LEU A 115 16.99 0.35 4.56
N PRO A 116 18.32 0.16 4.71
CA PRO A 116 18.87 -0.84 5.63
C PRO A 116 18.26 -0.70 7.03
N GLY A 117 17.83 -1.81 7.61
CA GLY A 117 17.05 -1.84 8.86
C GLY A 117 15.55 -1.58 8.69
N GLY A 118 15.11 -1.09 7.53
CA GLY A 118 13.72 -0.78 7.22
C GLY A 118 12.87 -2.02 6.94
N ILE A 119 11.58 -1.80 6.79
CA ILE A 119 10.56 -2.85 6.70
C ILE A 119 9.83 -2.76 5.34
N LEU A 120 9.69 -3.91 4.69
CA LEU A 120 8.71 -4.14 3.63
C LEU A 120 7.56 -4.96 4.22
N ALA A 121 6.35 -4.41 4.19
CA ALA A 121 5.15 -5.09 4.62
C ALA A 121 4.21 -5.30 3.43
N ILE A 122 3.68 -6.50 3.27
CA ILE A 122 2.79 -6.87 2.16
C ILE A 122 1.51 -7.46 2.75
N HIS A 123 0.37 -6.89 2.38
CA HIS A 123 -0.95 -7.32 2.82
C HIS A 123 -1.57 -8.33 1.84
N ASP A 124 -2.63 -9.01 2.28
CA ASP A 124 -3.40 -10.01 1.53
C ASP A 124 -2.57 -11.15 0.93
N VAL A 125 -1.56 -11.58 1.69
CA VAL A 125 -0.73 -12.73 1.32
C VAL A 125 -1.42 -14.02 1.74
N PHE A 126 -2.01 -14.72 0.78
CA PHE A 126 -2.65 -16.02 0.95
C PHE A 126 -1.74 -17.13 0.39
N PRO A 127 -1.15 -18.01 1.24
CA PRO A 127 -0.33 -19.12 0.76
C PRO A 127 -1.13 -20.16 -0.03
N ASP A 128 -2.40 -20.38 0.34
CA ASP A 128 -3.31 -21.28 -0.36
C ASP A 128 -4.12 -20.48 -1.39
N PRO A 129 -4.10 -20.87 -2.69
CA PRO A 129 -4.92 -20.22 -3.72
C PRO A 129 -6.42 -20.29 -3.47
N ALA A 130 -6.88 -21.23 -2.63
CA ALA A 130 -8.29 -21.35 -2.26
C ALA A 130 -8.75 -20.22 -1.31
N ASP A 131 -7.82 -19.58 -0.60
CA ASP A 131 -8.12 -18.56 0.39
C ASP A 131 -8.15 -17.14 -0.21
N GLY A 132 -7.49 -16.91 -1.36
CA GLY A 132 -7.47 -15.59 -1.99
C GLY A 132 -6.49 -15.43 -3.15
N GLY A 133 -6.40 -14.19 -3.63
CA GLY A 133 -5.56 -13.81 -4.77
C GLY A 133 -4.07 -14.07 -4.55
N GLN A 134 -3.37 -14.52 -5.60
CA GLN A 134 -1.98 -14.97 -5.50
C GLN A 134 -0.92 -13.91 -5.83
N ALA A 135 -1.32 -12.73 -6.26
CA ALA A 135 -0.39 -11.69 -6.63
C ALA A 135 0.44 -11.17 -5.43
N PRO A 136 -0.16 -10.85 -4.25
CA PRO A 136 0.60 -10.49 -3.07
C PRO A 136 1.50 -11.62 -2.55
N PHE A 137 1.06 -12.88 -2.66
CA PHE A 137 1.90 -14.04 -2.31
C PHE A 137 3.13 -14.13 -3.20
N THR A 138 2.96 -13.93 -4.52
CA THR A 138 4.05 -13.94 -5.48
C THR A 138 5.11 -12.89 -5.16
N ILE A 139 4.74 -11.64 -4.90
CA ILE A 139 5.71 -10.58 -4.58
C ILE A 139 6.36 -10.80 -3.22
N TRP A 140 5.65 -11.39 -2.25
CA TRP A 140 6.25 -11.79 -0.99
C TRP A 140 7.32 -12.87 -1.19
N GLN A 141 7.06 -13.89 -2.00
CA GLN A 141 8.06 -14.92 -2.34
C GLN A 141 9.28 -14.31 -3.04
N LEU A 142 9.07 -13.42 -4.01
CA LEU A 142 10.17 -12.70 -4.68
C LEU A 142 11.01 -11.93 -3.67
N ALA A 143 10.39 -11.20 -2.75
CA ALA A 143 11.11 -10.45 -1.72
C ALA A 143 11.89 -11.37 -0.77
N ALA A 144 11.26 -12.44 -0.28
CA ALA A 144 11.86 -13.38 0.66
C ALA A 144 13.06 -14.15 0.06
N HIS A 145 13.05 -14.39 -1.25
CA HIS A 145 14.15 -15.09 -1.96
C HIS A 145 15.13 -14.16 -2.68
N SER A 146 14.92 -12.84 -2.60
CA SER A 146 15.76 -11.84 -3.28
C SER A 146 17.19 -11.72 -2.71
N GLY A 147 17.41 -12.17 -1.49
CA GLY A 147 18.61 -11.89 -0.71
C GLY A 147 18.69 -10.45 -0.17
N LEU A 148 17.70 -9.60 -0.47
CA LEU A 148 17.61 -8.22 0.00
C LEU A 148 16.82 -8.08 1.31
N PHE A 149 15.96 -9.04 1.60
CA PHE A 149 15.06 -9.02 2.75
C PHE A 149 15.11 -10.35 3.50
N GLU A 150 14.88 -10.26 4.80
CA GLU A 150 14.72 -11.42 5.69
C GLU A 150 13.30 -11.40 6.27
N PRO A 151 12.63 -12.57 6.40
CA PRO A 151 11.32 -12.64 7.05
C PRO A 151 11.39 -12.07 8.47
N LEU A 152 10.49 -11.12 8.78
CA LEU A 152 10.37 -10.50 10.09
C LEU A 152 9.24 -11.11 10.92
N GLY A 153 8.10 -11.36 10.30
CA GLY A 153 6.94 -11.91 10.98
C GLY A 153 5.69 -11.97 10.10
N THR A 154 4.70 -12.66 10.62
CA THR A 154 3.39 -12.89 9.98
C THR A 154 2.28 -12.55 10.97
N LYS A 155 1.27 -11.83 10.52
CA LYS A 155 0.03 -11.61 11.26
C LYS A 155 -1.14 -11.71 10.29
N ASP A 156 -1.96 -12.73 10.44
CA ASP A 156 -3.07 -13.04 9.54
C ASP A 156 -2.59 -13.08 8.06
N THR A 157 -3.08 -12.21 7.19
CA THR A 157 -2.64 -12.10 5.79
C THR A 157 -1.46 -11.14 5.59
N LEU A 158 -0.99 -10.44 6.63
CA LEU A 158 0.14 -9.52 6.57
C LEU A 158 1.47 -10.27 6.68
N ARG A 159 2.43 -9.95 5.83
CA ARG A 159 3.81 -10.44 5.88
C ARG A 159 4.78 -9.27 6.01
N GLY A 160 5.58 -9.32 7.08
CA GLY A 160 6.67 -8.37 7.30
C GLY A 160 8.01 -8.97 6.89
N LEU A 161 8.81 -8.17 6.19
CA LEU A 161 10.20 -8.49 5.85
C LEU A 161 11.08 -7.31 6.29
N ARG A 162 12.27 -7.59 6.77
CA ARG A 162 13.26 -6.57 7.13
C ARG A 162 14.39 -6.54 6.10
N ARG A 163 14.78 -5.36 5.68
CA ARG A 163 16.05 -5.19 4.96
C ARG A 163 17.18 -5.22 6.00
N PRO A 164 18.15 -6.17 5.92
CA PRO A 164 19.26 -6.22 6.88
C PRO A 164 19.99 -4.89 6.97
N GLY A 165 20.39 -4.50 8.20
CA GLY A 165 21.35 -3.43 8.42
C GLY A 165 22.75 -3.89 7.98
N ARG A 166 23.53 -3.01 7.43
CA ARG A 166 24.96 -3.25 7.22
C ARG A 166 25.72 -3.02 8.51
#